data_44020d1f941755beafe89f4ceafd4cd8
#
_entry.id   44020d1f941755beafe89f4ceafd4cd8
#
_cell.length_a   1.000
_cell.length_b   1.000
_cell.length_c   1.000
_cell.angle_alpha   90.00
_cell.angle_beta   90.00
_cell.angle_gamma   90.00
#
_symmetry.space_group_name_H-M   'P 1'
#
loop_
_entity.id
_entity.type
_entity.pdbx_description
1 polymer ?
#
loop_
_entity_poly.entity_id
_entity_poly.type
_entity_poly.pdbx_seq_one_letter_code
_entity_poly.pdbx_strand_id
1 'polypeptide(L)'
;MKTDRRRFGLAMTAGGFAMSSGWAAGASAADSKGARIRKVEVIPVGIEFRTAFNIGVGQVGGKGVPAKYVYVKATTDDGHVGWGATTTVPNWSYETVEAVVGTLEHHLAPLAIGRTAFEWNVLKKRMDETIRPAVSNGAPFAKSALEIAFLDLAGKMTGQPIHRLLGGKLHDTIDLCYAVSIDEPQAMAAEVKRWPACRCFKVKVSGDADKDLARLRSISEARPDIVIWLDANQSYQPIALERFLHALPEFKNIRCFEQPVRSEDWMGLARARAKSPYPLAIDEGCFSSFDVARMARLDAADLVVLKVPKSGGVTNCYKSAVVAEANGLGLLGSGLTDAGVSFMAAIHLYSTLDLLLPPELNGPQFLTDMMIDGMEMQGATVTVPDKPGLGITVPEEKLRENRLKLG
;
A
#
# COMPACT_ATOMS: atom_id res chain seq x y z
N MET A 1 41.67 -5.39 45.74
CA MET A 1 41.12 -6.74 45.75
C MET A 1 41.12 -7.25 44.32
N LYS A 2 42.00 -8.21 44.00
CA LYS A 2 42.16 -8.82 42.67
C LYS A 2 41.14 -9.94 42.56
N THR A 3 40.29 -9.95 41.58
CA THR A 3 39.39 -11.04 41.23
C THR A 3 39.96 -11.86 40.08
N ASP A 4 40.13 -13.10 40.37
CA ASP A 4 40.73 -14.19 39.65
C ASP A 4 39.89 -14.61 38.45
N ARG A 5 40.49 -14.64 37.24
CA ARG A 5 39.86 -15.16 36.02
C ARG A 5 40.24 -16.62 35.89
N ARG A 6 39.35 -17.52 36.29
CA ARG A 6 39.51 -18.97 36.03
C ARG A 6 39.42 -19.25 34.50
N ARG A 7 40.51 -19.73 33.97
CA ARG A 7 40.61 -20.33 32.64
C ARG A 7 39.90 -21.69 32.66
N PHE A 8 38.85 -21.84 31.84
CA PHE A 8 38.36 -23.15 31.43
C PHE A 8 39.13 -23.58 30.18
N GLY A 9 40.06 -24.53 30.34
CA GLY A 9 40.70 -25.22 29.24
C GLY A 9 39.77 -26.35 28.77
N LEU A 10 39.30 -26.30 27.55
CA LEU A 10 38.66 -27.43 26.88
C LEU A 10 39.73 -28.20 26.09
N ALA A 11 39.97 -29.43 26.48
CA ALA A 11 40.79 -30.39 25.72
C ALA A 11 40.02 -30.75 24.43
N MET A 12 40.55 -30.39 23.27
CA MET A 12 40.08 -30.91 21.97
C MET A 12 40.71 -32.25 21.70
N THR A 13 39.95 -33.32 21.83
CA THR A 13 40.31 -34.62 21.22
C THR A 13 40.00 -34.53 19.71
N ALA A 14 41.04 -34.67 18.89
CA ALA A 14 40.95 -34.75 17.44
C ALA A 14 40.27 -36.07 17.03
N GLY A 15 38.96 -36.04 16.84
CA GLY A 15 38.20 -37.03 16.13
C GLY A 15 37.96 -36.56 14.72
N GLY A 16 38.68 -37.07 13.74
CA GLY A 16 38.51 -36.74 12.34
C GLY A 16 37.15 -37.21 11.84
N PHE A 17 36.19 -36.33 11.75
CA PHE A 17 35.01 -36.50 10.91
C PHE A 17 35.32 -35.92 9.52
N ALA A 18 35.62 -36.81 8.60
CA ALA A 18 35.59 -36.48 7.17
C ALA A 18 34.14 -36.12 6.82
N MET A 19 33.78 -34.83 6.88
CA MET A 19 32.58 -34.35 6.22
C MET A 19 32.84 -34.43 4.70
N SER A 20 32.31 -35.45 4.07
CA SER A 20 32.14 -35.46 2.63
C SER A 20 31.27 -34.25 2.26
N SER A 21 31.89 -33.25 1.67
CA SER A 21 31.27 -32.12 1.01
C SER A 21 30.52 -32.59 -0.23
N GLY A 22 29.47 -33.35 0.00
CA GLY A 22 28.50 -33.78 -1.00
C GLY A 22 27.28 -32.83 -0.94
N TRP A 23 27.47 -31.53 -0.97
CA TRP A 23 26.44 -30.67 -1.51
C TRP A 23 26.50 -30.87 -3.02
N ALA A 24 25.70 -31.84 -3.50
CA ALA A 24 25.43 -32.00 -4.90
C ALA A 24 25.02 -30.62 -5.48
N ALA A 25 25.96 -30.04 -6.21
CA ALA A 25 25.63 -29.10 -7.25
C ALA A 25 24.66 -29.81 -8.19
N GLY A 26 23.46 -29.30 -8.32
CA GLY A 26 22.54 -29.76 -9.35
C GLY A 26 21.37 -30.62 -8.86
N ALA A 27 20.51 -30.05 -8.00
CA ALA A 27 19.14 -30.04 -8.44
C ALA A 27 19.07 -28.93 -9.50
N SER A 28 19.38 -29.24 -10.73
CA SER A 28 18.78 -28.59 -11.90
C SER A 28 17.32 -28.46 -11.51
N ALA A 29 16.82 -27.22 -11.40
CA ALA A 29 15.41 -26.95 -11.25
C ALA A 29 14.76 -27.83 -12.32
N ALA A 30 14.11 -28.92 -11.89
CA ALA A 30 13.38 -29.79 -12.79
C ALA A 30 12.52 -28.82 -13.58
N ASP A 31 12.63 -28.84 -14.90
CA ASP A 31 11.83 -28.06 -15.82
C ASP A 31 10.41 -28.06 -15.29
N SER A 32 10.05 -27.03 -14.54
CA SER A 32 8.66 -26.78 -14.23
C SER A 32 8.07 -26.47 -15.61
N LYS A 33 7.36 -27.43 -16.19
CA LYS A 33 6.63 -27.30 -17.44
C LYS A 33 5.48 -26.31 -17.24
N GLY A 34 5.77 -25.11 -16.74
CA GLY A 34 4.85 -24.02 -16.58
C GLY A 34 5.03 -23.06 -17.74
N ALA A 35 3.93 -22.55 -18.24
CA ALA A 35 3.92 -21.51 -19.25
C ALA A 35 4.82 -20.34 -18.86
N ARG A 36 5.62 -19.86 -19.81
CA ARG A 36 6.62 -18.81 -19.58
C ARG A 36 6.12 -17.49 -20.13
N ILE A 37 6.41 -16.41 -19.42
CA ILE A 37 6.08 -15.06 -19.87
C ILE A 37 6.88 -14.75 -21.13
N ARG A 38 6.17 -14.50 -22.22
CA ARG A 38 6.73 -14.12 -23.52
C ARG A 38 6.69 -12.63 -23.79
N LYS A 39 5.74 -11.92 -23.15
CA LYS A 39 5.53 -10.47 -23.40
C LYS A 39 5.06 -9.78 -22.13
N VAL A 40 5.58 -8.58 -21.91
CA VAL A 40 5.09 -7.63 -20.92
C VAL A 40 4.81 -6.31 -21.63
N GLU A 41 3.60 -5.81 -21.48
CA GLU A 41 3.16 -4.52 -22.06
C GLU A 41 2.93 -3.54 -20.92
N VAL A 42 3.41 -2.31 -21.09
CA VAL A 42 3.24 -1.21 -20.15
C VAL A 42 2.29 -0.18 -20.78
N ILE A 43 1.22 0.14 -20.08
CA ILE A 43 0.10 0.92 -20.62
C ILE A 43 -0.21 2.06 -19.64
N PRO A 44 0.31 3.27 -19.88
CA PRO A 44 -0.07 4.44 -19.08
C PRO A 44 -1.50 4.88 -19.43
N VAL A 45 -2.33 5.13 -18.42
CA VAL A 45 -3.75 5.43 -18.54
C VAL A 45 -4.13 6.63 -17.70
N GLY A 46 -4.97 7.52 -18.22
CA GLY A 46 -5.58 8.63 -17.49
C GLY A 46 -7.01 8.29 -17.09
N ILE A 47 -7.39 8.53 -15.84
CA ILE A 47 -8.76 8.34 -15.36
C ILE A 47 -9.24 9.63 -14.71
N GLU A 48 -10.39 10.12 -15.13
CA GLU A 48 -10.98 11.36 -14.64
C GLU A 48 -11.41 11.25 -13.17
N PHE A 49 -11.21 12.34 -12.41
CA PHE A 49 -11.79 12.52 -11.10
C PHE A 49 -13.19 13.13 -11.18
N ARG A 50 -14.12 12.66 -10.36
CA ARG A 50 -15.47 13.24 -10.24
C ARG A 50 -15.44 14.64 -9.58
N THR A 51 -14.55 14.81 -8.60
CA THR A 51 -14.41 16.06 -7.80
C THR A 51 -12.94 16.28 -7.47
N ALA A 52 -12.60 17.51 -7.04
CA ALA A 52 -11.27 17.80 -6.53
C ALA A 52 -10.99 17.02 -5.24
N PHE A 53 -9.75 16.56 -5.07
CA PHE A 53 -9.26 15.91 -3.86
C PHE A 53 -8.03 16.63 -3.34
N ASN A 54 -8.23 17.39 -2.24
CA ASN A 54 -7.20 18.17 -1.57
C ASN A 54 -6.75 17.47 -0.29
N ILE A 55 -5.45 17.34 -0.12
CA ILE A 55 -4.79 16.76 1.05
C ILE A 55 -3.78 17.75 1.64
N GLY A 56 -3.14 17.44 2.77
CA GLY A 56 -2.23 18.35 3.46
C GLY A 56 -1.05 18.88 2.62
N VAL A 57 -0.65 18.17 1.56
CA VAL A 57 0.44 18.56 0.65
C VAL A 57 -0.05 19.08 -0.71
N GLY A 58 -1.34 19.33 -0.87
CA GLY A 58 -1.93 19.93 -2.07
C GLY A 58 -2.99 19.07 -2.76
N GLN A 59 -3.37 19.46 -3.96
CA GLN A 59 -4.40 18.76 -4.75
C GLN A 59 -3.82 17.51 -5.44
N VAL A 60 -4.48 16.37 -5.25
CA VAL A 60 -4.11 15.08 -5.86
C VAL A 60 -4.76 14.89 -7.23
N GLY A 61 -6.00 15.31 -7.38
CA GLY A 61 -6.76 15.19 -8.62
C GLY A 61 -7.95 16.13 -8.63
N GLY A 62 -8.60 16.29 -9.79
CA GLY A 62 -9.74 17.16 -9.95
C GLY A 62 -10.37 17.03 -11.32
N LYS A 63 -11.53 17.65 -11.51
CA LYS A 63 -12.24 17.64 -12.79
C LYS A 63 -11.34 18.23 -13.89
N GLY A 64 -11.19 17.51 -15.01
CA GLY A 64 -10.33 17.91 -16.13
C GLY A 64 -8.83 17.65 -15.93
N VAL A 65 -8.43 17.11 -14.78
CA VAL A 65 -7.05 16.68 -14.51
C VAL A 65 -7.09 15.19 -14.19
N PRO A 66 -6.86 14.30 -15.17
CA PRO A 66 -6.93 12.86 -14.95
C PRO A 66 -5.83 12.38 -14.00
N ALA A 67 -6.18 11.47 -13.09
CA ALA A 67 -5.20 10.69 -12.37
C ALA A 67 -4.44 9.77 -13.34
N LYS A 68 -3.15 9.57 -13.08
CA LYS A 68 -2.27 8.80 -13.95
C LYS A 68 -1.95 7.44 -13.35
N TYR A 69 -2.26 6.40 -14.12
CA TYR A 69 -2.03 5.00 -13.76
C TYR A 69 -1.11 4.33 -14.77
N VAL A 70 -0.42 3.30 -14.33
CA VAL A 70 0.38 2.44 -15.21
C VAL A 70 -0.11 1.01 -15.05
N TYR A 71 -0.70 0.47 -16.11
CA TYR A 71 -1.10 -0.93 -16.21
C TYR A 71 0.03 -1.77 -16.79
N VAL A 72 0.16 -2.99 -16.30
CA VAL A 72 1.09 -4.01 -16.80
C VAL A 72 0.29 -5.22 -17.22
N LYS A 73 0.47 -5.65 -18.48
CA LYS A 73 -0.09 -6.89 -19.03
C LYS A 73 1.04 -7.88 -19.28
N ALA A 74 1.08 -8.96 -18.52
CA ALA A 74 2.01 -10.07 -18.71
C ALA A 74 1.30 -11.20 -19.46
N THR A 75 1.86 -11.66 -20.60
CA THR A 75 1.30 -12.73 -21.42
C THR A 75 2.28 -13.88 -21.52
N THR A 76 1.81 -15.10 -21.27
CA THR A 76 2.59 -16.35 -21.40
C THR A 76 2.60 -16.87 -22.83
N ASP A 77 3.46 -17.83 -23.11
CA ASP A 77 3.59 -18.52 -24.40
C ASP A 77 2.35 -19.37 -24.75
N ASP A 78 1.61 -19.85 -23.76
CA ASP A 78 0.35 -20.58 -23.91
C ASP A 78 -0.91 -19.67 -23.86
N GLY A 79 -0.72 -18.35 -23.75
CA GLY A 79 -1.78 -17.35 -23.89
C GLY A 79 -2.46 -16.90 -22.60
N HIS A 80 -2.04 -17.35 -21.43
CA HIS A 80 -2.54 -16.77 -20.16
C HIS A 80 -2.14 -15.30 -20.03
N VAL A 81 -3.01 -14.50 -19.41
CA VAL A 81 -2.80 -13.06 -19.20
C VAL A 81 -2.96 -12.70 -17.73
N GLY A 82 -1.92 -12.11 -17.16
CA GLY A 82 -1.94 -11.49 -15.84
C GLY A 82 -1.91 -9.96 -15.94
N TRP A 83 -2.67 -9.30 -15.07
CA TRP A 83 -2.75 -7.87 -14.99
C TRP A 83 -2.18 -7.34 -13.68
N GLY A 84 -1.41 -6.26 -13.77
CA GLY A 84 -0.97 -5.47 -12.64
C GLY A 84 -1.21 -4.00 -12.92
N ALA A 85 -1.24 -3.18 -11.88
CA ALA A 85 -1.32 -1.74 -12.04
C ALA A 85 -0.71 -1.03 -10.82
N THR A 86 -0.37 0.24 -11.03
CA THR A 86 -0.01 1.18 -9.98
C THR A 86 -0.51 2.58 -10.34
N THR A 87 -0.63 3.43 -9.33
CA THR A 87 -0.90 4.85 -9.52
C THR A 87 0.32 5.67 -9.12
N THR A 88 0.39 6.91 -9.58
CA THR A 88 1.44 7.86 -9.20
C THR A 88 0.82 9.15 -8.70
N VAL A 89 1.32 9.62 -7.55
CA VAL A 89 0.88 10.88 -6.92
C VAL A 89 2.15 11.67 -6.56
N PRO A 90 2.74 12.42 -7.52
CA PRO A 90 4.07 13.02 -7.33
C PRO A 90 4.19 14.03 -6.18
N ASN A 91 3.10 14.68 -5.79
CA ASN A 91 3.06 15.58 -4.63
C ASN A 91 2.90 14.83 -3.29
N TRP A 92 2.63 13.53 -3.32
CA TRP A 92 2.61 12.66 -2.14
C TRP A 92 3.87 11.77 -2.06
N SER A 93 4.38 11.33 -3.23
CA SER A 93 5.56 10.49 -3.38
C SER A 93 6.48 11.07 -4.45
N TYR A 94 7.56 10.38 -4.80
CA TYR A 94 8.60 10.86 -5.72
C TYR A 94 8.54 10.25 -7.13
N GLU A 95 7.77 9.17 -7.34
CA GLU A 95 7.69 8.55 -8.67
C GLU A 95 6.62 9.22 -9.53
N THR A 96 6.99 9.60 -10.76
CA THR A 96 6.07 10.09 -11.78
C THR A 96 5.64 8.97 -12.72
N VAL A 97 4.57 9.16 -13.48
CA VAL A 97 4.12 8.16 -14.46
C VAL A 97 5.20 7.87 -15.50
N GLU A 98 5.94 8.88 -15.93
CA GLU A 98 7.04 8.78 -16.89
C GLU A 98 8.18 7.93 -16.30
N ALA A 99 8.55 8.17 -15.04
CA ALA A 99 9.58 7.38 -14.34
C ALA A 99 9.15 5.92 -14.18
N VAL A 100 7.89 5.65 -13.80
CA VAL A 100 7.36 4.29 -13.65
C VAL A 100 7.35 3.56 -14.99
N VAL A 101 6.87 4.20 -16.07
CA VAL A 101 6.85 3.60 -17.42
C VAL A 101 8.27 3.29 -17.89
N GLY A 102 9.19 4.26 -17.85
CA GLY A 102 10.58 4.06 -18.27
C GLY A 102 11.29 2.97 -17.43
N THR A 103 11.03 2.95 -16.11
CA THR A 103 11.56 1.91 -15.21
C THR A 103 11.03 0.53 -15.58
N LEU A 104 9.73 0.39 -15.85
CA LEU A 104 9.14 -0.87 -16.25
C LEU A 104 9.67 -1.31 -17.61
N GLU A 105 9.61 -0.48 -18.65
CA GLU A 105 9.97 -0.86 -20.01
C GLU A 105 11.44 -1.21 -20.18
N HIS A 106 12.34 -0.41 -19.59
CA HIS A 106 13.77 -0.56 -19.84
C HIS A 106 14.51 -1.41 -18.81
N HIS A 107 13.98 -1.57 -17.61
CA HIS A 107 14.70 -2.24 -16.52
C HIS A 107 13.99 -3.45 -15.92
N LEU A 108 12.66 -3.40 -15.70
CA LEU A 108 11.98 -4.45 -14.94
C LEU A 108 11.26 -5.48 -15.83
N ALA A 109 10.52 -5.05 -16.87
CA ALA A 109 9.81 -5.96 -17.76
C ALA A 109 10.75 -7.00 -18.46
N PRO A 110 11.96 -6.64 -18.91
CA PRO A 110 12.89 -7.62 -19.44
C PRO A 110 13.25 -8.78 -18.47
N LEU A 111 13.23 -8.50 -17.15
CA LEU A 111 13.53 -9.51 -16.13
C LEU A 111 12.43 -10.58 -16.01
N ALA A 112 11.24 -10.28 -16.45
CA ALA A 112 10.07 -11.17 -16.42
C ALA A 112 10.09 -12.18 -17.56
N ILE A 113 10.68 -11.83 -18.71
CA ILE A 113 10.65 -12.67 -19.90
C ILE A 113 11.35 -14.02 -19.66
N GLY A 114 10.70 -15.11 -20.08
CA GLY A 114 11.17 -16.48 -19.91
C GLY A 114 10.94 -17.09 -18.51
N ARG A 115 10.39 -16.30 -17.56
CA ARG A 115 10.02 -16.78 -16.22
C ARG A 115 8.61 -17.35 -16.20
N THR A 116 8.36 -18.23 -15.23
CA THR A 116 7.02 -18.66 -14.90
C THR A 116 6.38 -17.70 -13.89
N ALA A 117 5.04 -17.66 -13.82
CA ALA A 117 4.32 -16.84 -12.87
C ALA A 117 4.65 -17.18 -11.40
N PHE A 118 5.13 -18.38 -11.12
CA PHE A 118 5.46 -18.86 -9.77
C PHE A 118 6.84 -18.39 -9.27
N GLU A 119 7.63 -17.74 -10.11
CA GLU A 119 8.97 -17.25 -9.78
C GLU A 119 8.97 -15.81 -9.24
N TRP A 120 7.87 -15.33 -8.59
CA TRP A 120 7.80 -13.94 -8.12
C TRP A 120 8.88 -13.57 -7.09
N ASN A 121 9.34 -14.51 -6.25
CA ASN A 121 10.45 -14.25 -5.32
C ASN A 121 11.78 -14.07 -6.06
N VAL A 122 12.01 -14.83 -7.14
CA VAL A 122 13.17 -14.65 -8.00
C VAL A 122 13.09 -13.32 -8.73
N LEU A 123 11.91 -12.97 -9.28
CA LEU A 123 11.67 -11.70 -9.93
C LEU A 123 11.94 -10.54 -8.96
N LYS A 124 11.40 -10.57 -7.75
CA LYS A 124 11.64 -9.53 -6.71
C LYS A 124 13.12 -9.35 -6.43
N LYS A 125 13.84 -10.45 -6.20
CA LYS A 125 15.29 -10.40 -5.98
C LYS A 125 16.01 -9.71 -7.16
N ARG A 126 15.66 -10.07 -8.40
CA ARG A 126 16.24 -9.48 -9.61
C ARG A 126 15.88 -8.00 -9.75
N MET A 127 14.64 -7.61 -9.46
CA MET A 127 14.23 -6.20 -9.45
C MET A 127 15.02 -5.40 -8.41
N ASP A 128 15.29 -5.95 -7.23
CA ASP A 128 16.08 -5.31 -6.17
C ASP A 128 17.60 -5.28 -6.50
N GLU A 129 18.10 -6.23 -7.26
CA GLU A 129 19.48 -6.23 -7.78
C GLU A 129 19.65 -5.18 -8.89
N THR A 130 18.61 -4.95 -9.70
CA THR A 130 18.62 -4.00 -10.82
C THR A 130 18.42 -2.56 -10.35
N ILE A 131 17.43 -2.35 -9.47
CA ILE A 131 17.16 -1.04 -8.85
C ILE A 131 17.11 -1.25 -7.33
N ARG A 132 18.25 -0.98 -6.69
CA ARG A 132 18.43 -1.28 -5.27
C ARG A 132 17.54 -0.43 -4.36
N PRO A 133 16.90 -1.05 -3.37
CA PRO A 133 16.49 -0.35 -2.15
C PRO A 133 17.73 0.19 -1.43
N ALA A 134 17.80 1.50 -1.25
CA ALA A 134 18.91 2.15 -0.56
C ALA A 134 18.40 3.27 0.34
N VAL A 135 18.34 4.51 -0.13
CA VAL A 135 17.71 5.64 0.58
C VAL A 135 16.19 5.63 0.46
N SER A 136 15.66 4.81 -0.44
CA SER A 136 14.24 4.53 -0.68
C SER A 136 14.07 3.07 -1.11
N ASN A 137 12.83 2.64 -1.42
CA ASN A 137 12.54 1.28 -1.84
C ASN A 137 12.95 0.94 -3.30
N GLY A 138 13.64 1.84 -4.00
CA GLY A 138 14.09 1.59 -5.36
C GLY A 138 12.94 1.32 -6.33
N ALA A 139 12.21 2.36 -6.72
CA ALA A 139 11.06 2.32 -7.64
C ALA A 139 9.94 1.34 -7.20
N PRO A 140 9.37 1.48 -5.99
CA PRO A 140 8.38 0.56 -5.47
C PRO A 140 7.09 0.50 -6.31
N PHE A 141 6.68 1.61 -6.90
CA PHE A 141 5.44 1.66 -7.70
C PHE A 141 5.58 0.81 -8.97
N ALA A 142 6.71 0.92 -9.67
CA ALA A 142 7.01 0.09 -10.83
C ALA A 142 7.10 -1.40 -10.45
N LYS A 143 7.79 -1.73 -9.35
CA LYS A 143 7.90 -3.11 -8.84
C LYS A 143 6.53 -3.68 -8.47
N SER A 144 5.67 -2.88 -7.83
CA SER A 144 4.32 -3.28 -7.45
C SER A 144 3.47 -3.68 -8.64
N ALA A 145 3.46 -2.87 -9.70
CA ALA A 145 2.67 -3.17 -10.89
C ALA A 145 3.09 -4.51 -11.53
N LEU A 146 4.38 -4.79 -11.62
CA LEU A 146 4.87 -6.03 -12.21
C LEU A 146 4.59 -7.25 -11.31
N GLU A 147 4.75 -7.12 -9.98
CA GLU A 147 4.49 -8.20 -9.03
C GLU A 147 3.00 -8.58 -9.00
N ILE A 148 2.08 -7.60 -9.01
CA ILE A 148 0.63 -7.86 -9.07
C ILE A 148 0.29 -8.67 -10.34
N ALA A 149 0.89 -8.34 -11.49
CA ALA A 149 0.67 -9.10 -12.72
C ALA A 149 1.11 -10.58 -12.61
N PHE A 150 2.20 -10.85 -11.89
CA PHE A 150 2.65 -12.22 -11.61
C PHE A 150 1.68 -12.96 -10.68
N LEU A 151 1.19 -12.32 -9.63
CA LEU A 151 0.22 -12.93 -8.71
C LEU A 151 -1.13 -13.20 -9.38
N ASP A 152 -1.61 -12.28 -10.20
CA ASP A 152 -2.83 -12.48 -10.99
C ASP A 152 -2.68 -13.65 -11.96
N LEU A 153 -1.54 -13.72 -12.65
CA LEU A 153 -1.22 -14.80 -13.58
C LEU A 153 -1.12 -16.16 -12.84
N ALA A 154 -0.40 -16.22 -11.72
CA ALA A 154 -0.27 -17.43 -10.91
C ALA A 154 -1.63 -17.91 -10.38
N GLY A 155 -2.46 -16.99 -9.92
CA GLY A 155 -3.83 -17.30 -9.50
C GLY A 155 -4.70 -17.86 -10.62
N LYS A 156 -4.66 -17.25 -11.81
CA LYS A 156 -5.38 -17.74 -13.00
C LYS A 156 -4.89 -19.13 -13.46
N MET A 157 -3.60 -19.34 -13.50
CA MET A 157 -3.01 -20.63 -13.89
C MET A 157 -3.31 -21.76 -12.90
N THR A 158 -3.46 -21.45 -11.62
CA THR A 158 -3.79 -22.45 -10.57
C THR A 158 -5.29 -22.55 -10.27
N GLY A 159 -6.11 -21.69 -10.88
CA GLY A 159 -7.52 -21.61 -10.55
C GLY A 159 -7.81 -21.05 -9.14
N GLN A 160 -6.87 -20.30 -8.55
CA GLN A 160 -6.98 -19.77 -7.19
C GLN A 160 -7.03 -18.24 -7.14
N PRO A 161 -7.86 -17.62 -6.29
CA PRO A 161 -7.81 -16.18 -6.04
C PRO A 161 -6.52 -15.80 -5.30
N ILE A 162 -6.08 -14.54 -5.43
CA ILE A 162 -4.82 -14.08 -4.84
C ILE A 162 -4.82 -14.26 -3.31
N HIS A 163 -5.91 -14.00 -2.61
CA HIS A 163 -5.94 -14.19 -1.15
C HIS A 163 -5.57 -15.63 -0.72
N ARG A 164 -5.89 -16.66 -1.53
CA ARG A 164 -5.50 -18.05 -1.23
C ARG A 164 -4.00 -18.29 -1.41
N LEU A 165 -3.35 -17.55 -2.31
CA LEU A 165 -1.88 -17.59 -2.44
C LEU A 165 -1.18 -16.92 -1.24
N LEU A 166 -1.94 -16.16 -0.43
CA LEU A 166 -1.48 -15.49 0.79
C LEU A 166 -1.90 -16.21 2.08
N GLY A 167 -2.52 -17.38 1.98
CA GLY A 167 -2.95 -18.18 3.14
C GLY A 167 -4.46 -18.22 3.39
N GLY A 168 -5.25 -17.49 2.62
CA GLY A 168 -6.70 -17.42 2.72
C GLY A 168 -7.21 -16.12 3.35
N LYS A 169 -8.46 -15.78 3.07
CA LYS A 169 -9.12 -14.58 3.60
C LYS A 169 -9.70 -14.81 5.00
N LEU A 170 -9.60 -13.82 5.86
CA LEU A 170 -10.28 -13.74 7.17
C LEU A 170 -11.68 -13.11 7.02
N HIS A 171 -11.87 -12.29 5.98
CA HIS A 171 -13.07 -11.51 5.74
C HIS A 171 -13.60 -11.76 4.32
N ASP A 172 -14.88 -12.10 4.19
CA ASP A 172 -15.57 -12.28 2.89
C ASP A 172 -15.92 -10.95 2.21
N THR A 173 -16.04 -9.90 3.01
CA THR A 173 -16.31 -8.53 2.57
C THR A 173 -15.39 -7.55 3.27
N ILE A 174 -15.09 -6.44 2.61
CA ILE A 174 -14.30 -5.34 3.16
C ILE A 174 -15.16 -4.07 3.14
N ASP A 175 -15.46 -3.54 4.32
CA ASP A 175 -16.01 -2.20 4.44
C ASP A 175 -14.92 -1.17 4.14
N LEU A 176 -15.26 -0.11 3.40
CA LEU A 176 -14.33 0.94 3.03
C LEU A 176 -14.43 2.14 3.97
N CYS A 177 -13.29 2.72 4.29
CA CYS A 177 -13.17 4.05 4.84
C CYS A 177 -13.06 5.06 3.68
N TYR A 178 -13.97 6.04 3.61
CA TYR A 178 -13.92 7.07 2.59
C TYR A 178 -13.11 8.28 3.04
N ALA A 179 -12.49 8.99 2.09
CA ALA A 179 -11.73 10.19 2.38
C ALA A 179 -12.62 11.45 2.36
N VAL A 180 -12.36 12.37 3.28
CA VAL A 180 -12.93 13.72 3.27
C VAL A 180 -11.83 14.69 2.91
N SER A 181 -11.96 15.30 1.72
CA SER A 181 -11.05 16.32 1.18
C SER A 181 -11.01 17.56 2.08
N ILE A 182 -9.86 18.26 2.13
CA ILE A 182 -9.78 19.55 2.79
C ILE A 182 -10.64 20.56 2.06
N ASP A 183 -11.61 21.14 2.79
CA ASP A 183 -12.54 22.18 2.29
C ASP A 183 -13.05 23.02 3.46
N GLU A 184 -14.00 23.90 3.21
CA GLU A 184 -14.71 24.66 4.26
C GLU A 184 -15.50 23.70 5.18
N PRO A 185 -15.66 24.02 6.48
CA PRO A 185 -16.28 23.13 7.47
C PRO A 185 -17.65 22.58 7.04
N GLN A 186 -18.50 23.42 6.45
CA GLN A 186 -19.85 23.03 6.01
C GLN A 186 -19.80 22.08 4.80
N ALA A 187 -18.84 22.25 3.89
CA ALA A 187 -18.65 21.38 2.75
C ALA A 187 -18.17 19.99 3.20
N MET A 188 -17.23 19.93 4.14
CA MET A 188 -16.77 18.67 4.72
C MET A 188 -17.88 17.92 5.49
N ALA A 189 -18.73 18.67 6.22
CA ALA A 189 -19.92 18.13 6.89
C ALA A 189 -20.96 17.59 5.89
N ALA A 190 -21.15 18.27 4.75
CA ALA A 190 -22.02 17.80 3.69
C ALA A 190 -21.49 16.51 3.03
N GLU A 191 -20.17 16.39 2.84
CA GLU A 191 -19.55 15.21 2.24
C GLU A 191 -19.78 13.95 3.09
N VAL A 192 -19.62 13.99 4.42
CA VAL A 192 -19.89 12.82 5.26
C VAL A 192 -21.37 12.43 5.28
N LYS A 193 -22.29 13.39 5.09
CA LYS A 193 -23.73 13.11 4.95
C LYS A 193 -24.08 12.47 3.60
N ARG A 194 -23.32 12.76 2.56
CA ARG A 194 -23.50 12.21 1.21
C ARG A 194 -23.33 10.68 1.16
N TRP A 195 -22.58 10.12 2.10
CA TRP A 195 -22.26 8.71 2.16
C TRP A 195 -22.84 8.03 3.41
N PRO A 196 -24.17 7.88 3.53
CA PRO A 196 -24.82 7.41 4.76
C PRO A 196 -24.46 5.97 5.14
N ALA A 197 -24.09 5.13 4.15
CA ALA A 197 -23.65 3.76 4.38
C ALA A 197 -22.21 3.68 4.94
N CYS A 198 -21.37 4.70 4.72
CA CYS A 198 -20.00 4.71 5.22
C CYS A 198 -19.97 5.07 6.71
N ARG A 199 -19.27 4.29 7.51
CA ARG A 199 -19.15 4.48 8.97
C ARG A 199 -17.77 4.94 9.42
N CYS A 200 -16.77 4.88 8.54
CA CYS A 200 -15.41 5.33 8.81
C CYS A 200 -14.99 6.35 7.75
N PHE A 201 -14.48 7.49 8.21
CA PHE A 201 -13.97 8.53 7.30
C PHE A 201 -12.55 8.93 7.66
N LYS A 202 -11.68 8.94 6.65
CA LYS A 202 -10.34 9.51 6.74
C LYS A 202 -10.42 11.00 6.45
N VAL A 203 -10.34 11.82 7.49
CA VAL A 203 -10.50 13.27 7.40
C VAL A 203 -9.14 13.92 7.22
N LYS A 204 -8.96 14.59 6.08
CA LYS A 204 -7.74 15.35 5.79
C LYS A 204 -7.71 16.65 6.57
N VAL A 205 -6.55 16.95 7.17
CA VAL A 205 -6.29 18.19 7.91
C VAL A 205 -5.13 18.98 7.28
N SER A 206 -5.13 20.30 7.48
CA SER A 206 -4.30 21.23 6.71
C SER A 206 -3.02 21.69 7.42
N GLY A 207 -2.87 21.37 8.72
CA GLY A 207 -1.80 21.92 9.56
C GLY A 207 -2.11 23.26 10.21
N ASP A 208 -3.30 23.83 9.96
CA ASP A 208 -3.84 25.00 10.66
C ASP A 208 -4.79 24.51 11.77
N ALA A 209 -4.31 24.52 13.01
CA ALA A 209 -5.02 23.93 14.13
C ALA A 209 -6.44 24.53 14.33
N ASP A 210 -6.63 25.83 14.17
CA ASP A 210 -7.91 26.47 14.41
C ASP A 210 -8.93 26.11 13.32
N LYS A 211 -8.51 26.11 12.05
CA LYS A 211 -9.37 25.69 10.94
C LYS A 211 -9.70 24.21 11.01
N ASP A 212 -8.70 23.37 11.31
CA ASP A 212 -8.90 21.92 11.38
C ASP A 212 -9.84 21.53 12.53
N LEU A 213 -9.77 22.20 13.70
CA LEU A 213 -10.72 22.04 14.80
C LEU A 213 -12.14 22.46 14.39
N ALA A 214 -12.29 23.58 13.67
CA ALA A 214 -13.61 24.03 13.18
C ALA A 214 -14.22 23.00 12.19
N ARG A 215 -13.41 22.42 11.30
CA ARG A 215 -13.80 21.34 10.38
C ARG A 215 -14.27 20.11 11.14
N LEU A 216 -13.51 19.67 12.13
CA LEU A 216 -13.83 18.50 12.95
C LEU A 216 -15.13 18.68 13.75
N ARG A 217 -15.38 19.85 14.31
CA ARG A 217 -16.66 20.16 14.98
C ARG A 217 -17.81 20.00 14.02
N SER A 218 -17.73 20.65 12.85
CA SER A 218 -18.77 20.58 11.82
C SER A 218 -19.05 19.15 11.34
N ILE A 219 -18.01 18.32 11.15
CA ILE A 219 -18.15 16.90 10.78
C ILE A 219 -18.81 16.11 11.92
N SER A 220 -18.31 16.25 13.15
CA SER A 220 -18.79 15.49 14.32
C SER A 220 -20.23 15.82 14.69
N GLU A 221 -20.64 17.09 14.53
CA GLU A 221 -22.04 17.52 14.69
C GLU A 221 -22.93 16.95 13.57
N ALA A 222 -22.42 16.92 12.35
CA ALA A 222 -23.15 16.43 11.18
C ALA A 222 -23.41 14.92 11.23
N ARG A 223 -22.44 14.13 11.72
CA ARG A 223 -22.46 12.67 11.81
C ARG A 223 -21.74 12.21 13.11
N PRO A 224 -22.40 12.28 14.27
CA PRO A 224 -21.80 11.84 15.54
C PRO A 224 -21.59 10.32 15.63
N ASP A 225 -22.19 9.56 14.72
CA ASP A 225 -22.17 8.09 14.64
C ASP A 225 -20.97 7.52 13.89
N ILE A 226 -20.16 8.36 13.24
CA ILE A 226 -19.01 7.90 12.44
C ILE A 226 -17.72 7.82 13.24
N VAL A 227 -16.82 6.96 12.76
CA VAL A 227 -15.43 6.89 13.20
C VAL A 227 -14.58 7.79 12.32
N ILE A 228 -13.69 8.58 12.93
CA ILE A 228 -12.76 9.47 12.25
C ILE A 228 -11.33 8.93 12.38
N TRP A 229 -10.69 8.82 11.23
CA TRP A 229 -9.25 8.63 11.06
C TRP A 229 -8.67 9.95 10.54
N LEU A 230 -7.89 10.66 11.36
CA LEU A 230 -7.25 11.92 10.93
C LEU A 230 -6.01 11.64 10.09
N ASP A 231 -5.80 12.46 9.05
CA ASP A 231 -4.59 12.39 8.24
C ASP A 231 -4.09 13.79 7.88
N ALA A 232 -2.89 14.10 8.34
CA ALA A 232 -2.26 15.40 8.13
C ALA A 232 -1.37 15.44 6.88
N ASN A 233 -1.01 14.32 6.30
CA ASN A 233 -0.06 14.27 5.18
C ASN A 233 1.14 15.21 5.40
N GLN A 234 1.76 15.14 6.59
CA GLN A 234 2.96 15.90 6.96
C GLN A 234 2.78 17.41 7.14
N SER A 235 1.55 17.93 7.21
CA SER A 235 1.28 19.38 7.13
C SER A 235 1.58 20.17 8.39
N TYR A 236 1.68 19.53 9.57
CA TYR A 236 1.85 20.25 10.82
C TYR A 236 3.28 20.70 11.11
N GLN A 237 3.42 21.97 11.49
CA GLN A 237 4.60 22.47 12.19
C GLN A 237 4.48 22.20 13.71
N PRO A 238 5.60 22.06 14.46
CA PRO A 238 5.56 21.59 15.85
C PRO A 238 4.64 22.35 16.78
N ILE A 239 4.61 23.71 16.70
CA ILE A 239 3.78 24.53 17.59
C ILE A 239 2.28 24.36 17.28
N ALA A 240 1.92 24.36 16.00
CA ALA A 240 0.54 24.15 15.56
C ALA A 240 0.05 22.74 15.94
N LEU A 241 0.94 21.75 15.80
CA LEU A 241 0.67 20.36 16.20
C LEU A 241 0.36 20.26 17.69
N GLU A 242 1.16 20.90 18.55
CA GLU A 242 0.93 20.88 20.00
C GLU A 242 -0.45 21.44 20.38
N ARG A 243 -0.83 22.59 19.80
CA ARG A 243 -2.15 23.17 20.00
C ARG A 243 -3.27 22.24 19.53
N PHE A 244 -3.10 21.62 18.37
CA PHE A 244 -4.06 20.67 17.81
C PHE A 244 -4.23 19.44 18.71
N LEU A 245 -3.13 18.79 19.09
CA LEU A 245 -3.15 17.60 19.98
C LEU A 245 -3.81 17.90 21.33
N HIS A 246 -3.59 19.10 21.89
CA HIS A 246 -4.18 19.51 23.16
C HIS A 246 -5.72 19.61 23.09
N ALA A 247 -6.26 20.02 21.94
CA ALA A 247 -7.69 20.17 21.74
C ALA A 247 -8.41 18.87 21.30
N LEU A 248 -7.67 17.88 20.75
CA LEU A 248 -8.26 16.64 20.23
C LEU A 248 -9.13 15.84 21.22
N PRO A 249 -8.91 15.85 22.55
CA PRO A 249 -9.77 15.13 23.51
C PRO A 249 -11.25 15.59 23.51
N GLU A 250 -11.57 16.73 22.90
CA GLU A 250 -12.95 17.19 22.64
C GLU A 250 -13.72 16.17 21.76
N PHE A 251 -13.04 15.48 20.83
CA PHE A 251 -13.67 14.63 19.83
C PHE A 251 -13.59 13.14 20.23
N LYS A 252 -14.72 12.52 20.57
CA LYS A 252 -14.77 11.12 21.03
C LYS A 252 -14.81 10.08 19.92
N ASN A 253 -15.04 10.50 18.69
CA ASN A 253 -15.16 9.65 17.51
C ASN A 253 -13.86 9.51 16.70
N ILE A 254 -12.77 10.17 17.08
CA ILE A 254 -11.43 9.97 16.52
C ILE A 254 -10.85 8.64 17.05
N ARG A 255 -10.20 7.88 16.17
CA ARG A 255 -9.54 6.60 16.51
C ARG A 255 -8.04 6.62 16.32
N CYS A 256 -7.54 7.41 15.37
CA CYS A 256 -6.10 7.54 15.13
C CYS A 256 -5.78 8.84 14.40
N PHE A 257 -4.50 9.22 14.44
CA PHE A 257 -3.98 10.39 13.76
C PHE A 257 -2.73 10.00 12.94
N GLU A 258 -2.80 10.20 11.62
CA GLU A 258 -1.78 9.77 10.66
C GLU A 258 -0.86 10.93 10.27
N GLN A 259 0.42 10.60 10.18
CA GLN A 259 1.53 11.38 9.63
C GLN A 259 1.46 12.90 9.88
N PRO A 260 1.46 13.33 11.16
CA PRO A 260 1.33 14.75 11.48
C PRO A 260 2.53 15.60 11.04
N VAL A 261 3.73 15.03 11.10
CA VAL A 261 5.00 15.70 10.80
C VAL A 261 5.66 15.11 9.56
N ARG A 262 6.70 15.78 9.06
CA ARG A 262 7.47 15.32 7.89
C ARG A 262 7.94 13.88 8.01
N SER A 263 7.93 13.19 6.89
CA SER A 263 8.29 11.76 6.79
C SER A 263 9.69 11.44 7.29
N GLU A 264 10.63 12.41 7.18
CA GLU A 264 12.00 12.25 7.63
C GLU A 264 12.18 12.53 9.14
N ASP A 265 11.22 13.21 9.79
CA ASP A 265 11.31 13.57 11.21
C ASP A 265 10.76 12.46 12.14
N TRP A 266 11.47 11.33 12.17
CA TRP A 266 11.12 10.20 13.03
C TRP A 266 11.07 10.54 14.52
N MET A 267 11.99 11.42 14.97
CA MET A 267 12.00 11.88 16.35
C MET A 267 10.87 12.87 16.65
N GLY A 268 10.48 13.69 15.67
CA GLY A 268 9.28 14.52 15.75
C GLY A 268 8.02 13.69 15.85
N LEU A 269 7.93 12.59 15.09
CA LEU A 269 6.82 11.66 15.16
C LEU A 269 6.74 10.98 16.55
N ALA A 270 7.87 10.51 17.10
CA ALA A 270 7.94 9.95 18.45
C ALA A 270 7.50 10.97 19.52
N ARG A 271 7.94 12.24 19.42
CA ARG A 271 7.49 13.30 20.33
C ARG A 271 6.00 13.59 20.21
N ALA A 272 5.45 13.56 18.97
CA ALA A 272 4.02 13.73 18.74
C ALA A 272 3.22 12.57 19.33
N ARG A 273 3.70 11.33 19.17
CA ARG A 273 3.09 10.13 19.75
C ARG A 273 2.98 10.23 21.28
N ALA A 274 4.06 10.64 21.94
CA ALA A 274 4.08 10.78 23.42
C ALA A 274 3.08 11.83 23.94
N LYS A 275 2.61 12.75 23.12
CA LYS A 275 1.66 13.82 23.46
C LYS A 275 0.26 13.59 22.92
N SER A 276 0.10 12.68 21.96
CA SER A 276 -1.17 12.44 21.30
C SER A 276 -2.16 11.73 22.22
N PRO A 277 -3.41 12.18 22.31
CA PRO A 277 -4.47 11.47 23.03
C PRO A 277 -5.00 10.25 22.26
N TYR A 278 -4.60 10.08 20.99
CA TYR A 278 -4.99 8.99 20.11
C TYR A 278 -3.76 8.30 19.52
N PRO A 279 -3.86 7.00 19.15
CA PRO A 279 -2.78 6.30 18.48
C PRO A 279 -2.28 7.04 17.25
N LEU A 280 -0.96 7.16 17.09
CA LEU A 280 -0.35 7.74 15.90
C LEU A 280 -0.02 6.68 14.86
N ALA A 281 -0.29 7.02 13.59
CA ALA A 281 0.02 6.20 12.44
C ALA A 281 1.13 6.83 11.59
N ILE A 282 2.00 5.99 11.03
CA ILE A 282 3.01 6.37 10.05
C ILE A 282 2.59 5.93 8.65
N ASP A 283 2.67 6.81 7.66
CA ASP A 283 2.40 6.53 6.24
C ASP A 283 3.59 6.88 5.34
N GLU A 284 3.80 8.15 5.04
CA GLU A 284 4.87 8.60 4.13
C GLU A 284 6.27 8.32 4.67
N GLY A 285 6.42 8.13 5.96
CA GLY A 285 7.68 7.74 6.59
C GLY A 285 7.98 6.23 6.53
N CYS A 286 7.07 5.39 6.03
CA CYS A 286 7.19 3.93 6.08
C CYS A 286 6.83 3.26 4.77
N PHE A 287 7.81 2.82 4.01
CA PHE A 287 7.67 2.15 2.71
C PHE A 287 8.03 0.67 2.75
N SER A 288 8.70 0.19 3.78
CA SER A 288 9.25 -1.15 3.84
C SER A 288 9.15 -1.78 5.22
N SER A 289 9.32 -3.11 5.28
CA SER A 289 9.43 -3.83 6.55
C SER A 289 10.64 -3.38 7.40
N PHE A 290 11.67 -2.80 6.79
CA PHE A 290 12.79 -2.21 7.52
C PHE A 290 12.39 -0.91 8.20
N ASP A 291 11.54 -0.10 7.56
CA ASP A 291 10.98 1.12 8.17
C ASP A 291 10.06 0.76 9.32
N VAL A 292 9.24 -0.29 9.19
CA VAL A 292 8.41 -0.82 10.30
C VAL A 292 9.29 -1.22 11.48
N ALA A 293 10.37 -1.96 11.24
CA ALA A 293 11.31 -2.33 12.30
C ALA A 293 12.03 -1.12 12.92
N ARG A 294 12.32 -0.10 12.12
CA ARG A 294 12.88 1.18 12.60
C ARG A 294 11.87 1.93 13.46
N MET A 295 10.62 2.02 13.01
CA MET A 295 9.52 2.63 13.74
C MET A 295 9.37 2.01 15.15
N ALA A 296 9.34 0.69 15.23
CA ALA A 296 9.24 -0.04 16.48
C ALA A 296 10.41 0.26 17.42
N ARG A 297 11.66 0.29 16.90
CA ARG A 297 12.86 0.60 17.70
C ARG A 297 12.89 2.03 18.22
N LEU A 298 12.33 2.98 17.49
CA LEU A 298 12.27 4.40 17.85
C LEU A 298 11.02 4.76 18.65
N ASP A 299 10.13 3.80 18.84
CA ASP A 299 8.81 4.04 19.48
C ASP A 299 8.06 5.21 18.82
N ALA A 300 8.18 5.28 17.47
CA ALA A 300 7.79 6.48 16.70
C ALA A 300 6.30 6.58 16.40
N ALA A 301 5.60 5.45 16.30
CA ALA A 301 4.15 5.41 16.09
C ALA A 301 3.56 4.11 16.66
N ASP A 302 2.23 4.04 16.75
CA ASP A 302 1.47 2.89 17.24
C ASP A 302 0.97 2.01 16.10
N LEU A 303 0.76 2.63 14.92
CA LEU A 303 0.08 2.04 13.78
C LEU A 303 0.90 2.22 12.50
N VAL A 304 0.85 1.22 11.63
CA VAL A 304 1.43 1.27 10.28
C VAL A 304 0.33 1.38 9.25
N VAL A 305 0.41 2.36 8.37
CA VAL A 305 -0.45 2.45 7.19
C VAL A 305 0.16 1.61 6.07
N LEU A 306 -0.52 0.57 5.67
CA LEU A 306 -0.14 -0.32 4.58
C LEU A 306 -0.69 0.20 3.26
N LYS A 307 0.15 0.27 2.22
CA LYS A 307 -0.26 0.56 0.84
C LYS A 307 0.55 -0.33 -0.10
N VAL A 308 -0.13 -1.09 -0.94
CA VAL A 308 0.51 -2.03 -1.87
C VAL A 308 1.51 -1.33 -2.79
N PRO A 309 1.19 -0.16 -3.43
CA PRO A 309 2.13 0.51 -4.33
C PRO A 309 3.43 0.94 -3.63
N LYS A 310 3.35 1.63 -2.49
CA LYS A 310 4.56 2.13 -1.80
C LYS A 310 5.43 1.02 -1.24
N SER A 311 4.85 -0.14 -0.95
CA SER A 311 5.58 -1.32 -0.44
C SER A 311 6.34 -2.06 -1.54
N GLY A 312 6.06 -1.77 -2.83
CA GLY A 312 6.64 -2.49 -3.96
C GLY A 312 5.97 -3.83 -4.24
N GLY A 313 4.67 -3.94 -3.92
CA GLY A 313 3.83 -5.09 -4.21
C GLY A 313 3.13 -5.70 -3.01
N VAL A 314 2.23 -6.64 -3.28
CA VAL A 314 1.38 -7.33 -2.31
C VAL A 314 2.21 -8.10 -1.27
N THR A 315 3.21 -8.87 -1.73
CA THR A 315 4.00 -9.72 -0.84
C THR A 315 4.94 -8.91 0.07
N ASN A 316 5.46 -7.77 -0.40
CA ASN A 316 6.24 -6.86 0.44
C ASN A 316 5.35 -6.14 1.45
N CYS A 317 4.14 -5.77 1.04
CA CYS A 317 3.15 -5.16 1.94
C CYS A 317 2.73 -6.15 3.04
N TYR A 318 2.46 -7.40 2.68
CA TYR A 318 2.20 -8.48 3.63
C TYR A 318 3.37 -8.70 4.60
N LYS A 319 4.62 -8.69 4.09
CA LYS A 319 5.81 -8.75 4.94
C LYS A 319 5.89 -7.59 5.95
N SER A 320 5.50 -6.39 5.55
CA SER A 320 5.45 -5.23 6.45
C SER A 320 4.39 -5.42 7.53
N ALA A 321 3.23 -6.00 7.20
CA ALA A 321 2.19 -6.36 8.17
C ALA A 321 2.71 -7.37 9.21
N VAL A 322 3.34 -8.46 8.77
CA VAL A 322 3.91 -9.47 9.68
C VAL A 322 4.96 -8.89 10.62
N VAL A 323 5.82 -7.99 10.11
CA VAL A 323 6.82 -7.31 10.96
C VAL A 323 6.14 -6.35 11.96
N ALA A 324 5.07 -5.67 11.56
CA ALA A 324 4.30 -4.80 12.44
C ALA A 324 3.65 -5.60 13.59
N GLU A 325 2.94 -6.67 13.27
CA GLU A 325 2.31 -7.57 14.24
C GLU A 325 3.32 -8.15 15.23
N ALA A 326 4.48 -8.62 14.73
CA ALA A 326 5.56 -9.17 15.56
C ALA A 326 6.17 -8.13 16.53
N ASN A 327 5.97 -6.84 16.28
CA ASN A 327 6.40 -5.74 17.16
C ASN A 327 5.23 -5.12 17.95
N GLY A 328 4.04 -5.73 17.95
CA GLY A 328 2.87 -5.23 18.68
C GLY A 328 2.27 -3.95 18.14
N LEU A 329 2.50 -3.65 16.85
CA LEU A 329 1.96 -2.48 16.15
C LEU A 329 0.65 -2.82 15.46
N GLY A 330 -0.32 -1.89 15.49
CA GLY A 330 -1.57 -2.08 14.79
C GLY A 330 -1.45 -1.78 13.29
N LEU A 331 -2.38 -2.35 12.51
CA LEU A 331 -2.41 -2.24 11.06
C LEU A 331 -3.56 -1.35 10.58
N LEU A 332 -3.28 -0.49 9.61
CA LEU A 332 -4.24 0.26 8.83
C LEU A 332 -4.01 -0.03 7.34
N GLY A 333 -5.08 -0.29 6.61
CA GLY A 333 -5.01 -0.43 5.15
C GLY A 333 -5.35 0.89 4.45
N SER A 334 -4.63 1.25 3.41
CA SER A 334 -4.92 2.46 2.63
C SER A 334 -4.53 2.28 1.16
N GLY A 335 -4.79 3.29 0.34
CA GLY A 335 -4.43 3.35 -1.08
C GLY A 335 -3.96 4.74 -1.50
N LEU A 336 -3.86 4.93 -2.81
CA LEU A 336 -3.50 6.20 -3.46
C LEU A 336 -4.56 6.61 -4.50
N THR A 337 -5.85 6.45 -4.15
CA THR A 337 -6.96 6.53 -5.10
C THR A 337 -6.80 5.49 -6.21
N ASP A 338 -6.56 4.24 -5.80
CA ASP A 338 -6.25 3.15 -6.71
C ASP A 338 -7.41 2.83 -7.65
N ALA A 339 -7.10 2.61 -8.93
CA ALA A 339 -8.03 2.06 -9.91
C ALA A 339 -8.07 0.52 -9.82
N GLY A 340 -9.06 -0.07 -10.46
CA GLY A 340 -9.52 -1.44 -10.29
C GLY A 340 -8.48 -2.53 -10.02
N VAL A 341 -7.42 -2.64 -10.83
CA VAL A 341 -6.42 -3.72 -10.67
C VAL A 341 -5.63 -3.58 -9.36
N SER A 342 -5.08 -2.39 -9.07
CA SER A 342 -4.37 -2.15 -7.81
C SER A 342 -5.32 -2.12 -6.60
N PHE A 343 -6.55 -1.62 -6.79
CA PHE A 343 -7.61 -1.66 -5.80
C PHE A 343 -7.94 -3.11 -5.41
N MET A 344 -8.20 -4.00 -6.37
CA MET A 344 -8.53 -5.40 -6.09
C MET A 344 -7.34 -6.17 -5.49
N ALA A 345 -6.10 -5.85 -5.88
CA ALA A 345 -4.92 -6.41 -5.23
C ALA A 345 -4.85 -6.03 -3.73
N ALA A 346 -5.21 -4.79 -3.39
CA ALA A 346 -5.32 -4.34 -2.00
C ALA A 346 -6.49 -5.03 -1.27
N ILE A 347 -7.66 -5.20 -1.90
CA ILE A 347 -8.80 -5.95 -1.33
C ILE A 347 -8.40 -7.38 -1.00
N HIS A 348 -7.72 -8.10 -1.91
CA HIS A 348 -7.22 -9.45 -1.63
C HIS A 348 -6.25 -9.48 -0.45
N LEU A 349 -5.30 -8.55 -0.39
CA LEU A 349 -4.35 -8.47 0.71
C LEU A 349 -5.06 -8.16 2.04
N TYR A 350 -5.88 -7.12 2.07
CA TYR A 350 -6.52 -6.66 3.31
C TYR A 350 -7.54 -7.65 3.84
N SER A 351 -8.13 -8.48 2.99
CA SER A 351 -8.99 -9.58 3.43
C SER A 351 -8.25 -10.66 4.24
N THR A 352 -6.92 -10.72 4.17
CA THR A 352 -6.07 -11.68 4.90
C THR A 352 -5.45 -11.10 6.17
N LEU A 353 -5.78 -9.86 6.55
CA LEU A 353 -5.19 -9.13 7.67
C LEU A 353 -6.27 -8.68 8.67
N ASP A 354 -5.89 -8.59 9.93
CA ASP A 354 -6.70 -8.00 10.99
C ASP A 354 -6.40 -6.50 11.10
N LEU A 355 -7.15 -5.68 10.36
CA LEU A 355 -6.98 -4.23 10.32
C LEU A 355 -7.76 -3.56 11.46
N LEU A 356 -7.17 -2.57 12.11
CA LEU A 356 -7.81 -1.80 13.19
C LEU A 356 -9.07 -1.05 12.74
N LEU A 357 -9.08 -0.54 11.52
CA LEU A 357 -10.18 0.19 10.89
C LEU A 357 -10.41 -0.31 9.46
N PRO A 358 -11.62 -0.08 8.91
CA PRO A 358 -11.86 -0.26 7.48
C PRO A 358 -10.79 0.42 6.64
N PRO A 359 -10.22 -0.24 5.61
CA PRO A 359 -9.16 0.36 4.82
C PRO A 359 -9.65 1.56 4.00
N GLU A 360 -8.83 2.60 3.93
CA GLU A 360 -9.10 3.77 3.10
C GLU A 360 -8.71 3.45 1.65
N LEU A 361 -9.70 3.00 0.87
CA LEU A 361 -9.59 2.71 -0.55
C LEU A 361 -10.65 3.52 -1.31
N ASN A 362 -10.31 4.74 -1.65
CA ASN A 362 -11.24 5.76 -2.12
C ASN A 362 -11.40 5.83 -3.65
N GLY A 363 -10.86 4.88 -4.42
CA GLY A 363 -11.02 4.81 -5.87
C GLY A 363 -12.49 4.93 -6.31
N PRO A 364 -13.42 4.08 -5.79
CA PRO A 364 -14.84 4.17 -6.14
C PRO A 364 -15.51 5.50 -5.77
N GLN A 365 -15.00 6.21 -4.77
CA GLN A 365 -15.50 7.52 -4.36
C GLN A 365 -15.13 8.62 -5.37
N PHE A 366 -13.89 8.62 -5.85
CA PHE A 366 -13.36 9.74 -6.62
C PHE A 366 -13.25 9.49 -8.12
N LEU A 367 -13.02 8.26 -8.59
CA LEU A 367 -12.80 7.97 -10.00
C LEU A 367 -14.11 7.82 -10.77
N THR A 368 -14.14 8.31 -12.01
CA THR A 368 -15.30 8.15 -12.89
C THR A 368 -15.47 6.72 -13.39
N ASP A 369 -14.38 5.97 -13.52
CA ASP A 369 -14.35 4.56 -13.92
C ASP A 369 -13.22 3.83 -13.17
N MET A 370 -13.47 2.60 -12.73
CA MET A 370 -12.46 1.75 -12.10
C MET A 370 -11.63 0.95 -13.12
N MET A 371 -11.93 1.05 -14.42
CA MET A 371 -11.26 0.35 -15.53
C MET A 371 -11.21 -1.17 -15.37
N ILE A 372 -12.21 -1.75 -14.72
CA ILE A 372 -12.41 -3.19 -14.56
C ILE A 372 -13.89 -3.53 -14.61
N ASP A 373 -14.19 -4.80 -14.93
CA ASP A 373 -15.52 -5.40 -14.79
C ASP A 373 -15.48 -6.53 -13.77
N GLY A 374 -16.62 -6.80 -13.10
CA GLY A 374 -16.79 -7.92 -12.18
C GLY A 374 -16.48 -7.60 -10.70
N MET A 375 -16.20 -6.34 -10.36
CA MET A 375 -16.15 -5.90 -8.96
C MET A 375 -17.58 -5.84 -8.39
N GLU A 376 -17.81 -6.51 -7.28
CA GLU A 376 -19.07 -6.52 -6.55
C GLU A 376 -18.97 -5.59 -5.34
N MET A 377 -19.80 -4.54 -5.33
CA MET A 377 -19.80 -3.54 -4.26
C MET A 377 -21.24 -3.13 -3.91
N GLN A 378 -21.54 -3.06 -2.62
CA GLN A 378 -22.81 -2.58 -2.10
C GLN A 378 -22.58 -1.45 -1.09
N GLY A 379 -23.00 -0.23 -1.42
CA GLY A 379 -22.71 0.95 -0.61
C GLY A 379 -21.21 1.21 -0.52
N ALA A 380 -20.61 1.08 0.66
CA ALA A 380 -19.17 1.18 0.89
C ALA A 380 -18.53 -0.18 1.22
N THR A 381 -19.19 -1.30 0.89
CA THR A 381 -18.70 -2.65 1.17
C THR A 381 -18.38 -3.38 -0.13
N VAL A 382 -17.19 -3.94 -0.23
CA VAL A 382 -16.68 -4.70 -1.38
C VAL A 382 -16.66 -6.18 -1.05
N THR A 383 -17.22 -7.03 -1.93
CA THR A 383 -17.09 -8.48 -1.84
C THR A 383 -15.69 -8.91 -2.28
N VAL A 384 -15.02 -9.72 -1.46
CA VAL A 384 -13.72 -10.30 -1.79
C VAL A 384 -13.93 -11.47 -2.77
N PRO A 385 -13.45 -11.37 -4.03
CA PRO A 385 -13.77 -12.37 -5.04
C PRO A 385 -13.06 -13.71 -4.79
N ASP A 386 -13.78 -14.81 -5.02
CA ASP A 386 -13.23 -16.18 -5.01
C ASP A 386 -12.85 -16.69 -6.42
N LYS A 387 -12.99 -15.86 -7.46
CA LYS A 387 -12.55 -16.16 -8.82
C LYS A 387 -11.03 -16.13 -8.94
N PRO A 388 -10.44 -16.90 -9.90
CA PRO A 388 -8.98 -16.97 -10.08
C PRO A 388 -8.30 -15.61 -10.29
N GLY A 389 -7.10 -15.46 -9.75
CA GLY A 389 -6.31 -14.25 -9.83
C GLY A 389 -6.93 -13.10 -9.03
N LEU A 390 -7.04 -11.94 -9.63
CA LEU A 390 -7.73 -10.76 -9.07
C LEU A 390 -9.26 -10.88 -9.04
N GLY A 391 -9.81 -11.90 -9.73
CA GLY A 391 -11.25 -12.13 -9.78
C GLY A 391 -12.04 -11.16 -10.64
N ILE A 392 -11.37 -10.36 -11.47
CA ILE A 392 -11.94 -9.32 -12.34
C ILE A 392 -11.50 -9.46 -13.79
N THR A 393 -12.16 -8.73 -14.67
CA THR A 393 -11.76 -8.58 -16.07
C THR A 393 -11.31 -7.16 -16.34
N VAL A 394 -10.24 -6.99 -17.13
CA VAL A 394 -9.75 -5.70 -17.56
C VAL A 394 -10.21 -5.44 -19.01
N PRO A 395 -11.07 -4.45 -19.26
CA PRO A 395 -11.56 -4.10 -20.59
C PRO A 395 -10.45 -3.37 -21.37
N GLU A 396 -9.69 -4.10 -22.19
CA GLU A 396 -8.52 -3.58 -22.92
C GLU A 396 -8.87 -2.41 -23.86
N GLU A 397 -10.08 -2.36 -24.38
CA GLU A 397 -10.56 -1.27 -25.21
C GLU A 397 -10.61 0.05 -24.43
N LYS A 398 -11.19 0.04 -23.22
CA LYS A 398 -11.17 1.21 -22.32
C LYS A 398 -9.76 1.70 -22.02
N LEU A 399 -8.80 0.77 -21.80
CA LEU A 399 -7.40 1.16 -21.58
C LEU A 399 -6.79 1.84 -22.82
N ARG A 400 -7.13 1.37 -24.01
CA ARG A 400 -6.65 1.98 -25.27
C ARG A 400 -7.21 3.38 -25.49
N GLU A 401 -8.50 3.58 -25.24
CA GLU A 401 -9.19 4.88 -25.36
C GLU A 401 -8.63 5.93 -24.39
N ASN A 402 -8.27 5.51 -23.18
CA ASN A 402 -7.75 6.36 -22.12
C ASN A 402 -6.21 6.39 -22.00
N ARG A 403 -5.52 5.86 -23.05
CA ARG A 403 -4.06 5.78 -23.03
C ARG A 403 -3.42 7.17 -23.08
N LEU A 404 -2.53 7.42 -22.13
CA LEU A 404 -1.73 8.64 -22.10
C LEU A 404 -0.61 8.58 -23.14
N LYS A 405 -0.42 9.70 -23.86
CA LYS A 405 0.79 9.93 -24.65
C LYS A 405 1.80 10.58 -23.71
N LEU A 406 2.81 9.85 -23.34
CA LEU A 406 3.96 10.39 -22.62
C LEU A 406 4.92 10.94 -23.63
N GLY A 407 5.33 12.20 -23.44
CA GLY A 407 6.23 12.91 -24.35
C GLY A 407 7.67 12.38 -24.31
#